data_ff4899df26fa85460113ddc241240c64
#
_entry.id   ff4899df26fa85460113ddc241240c64
#
_cell.length_a   1.000
_cell.length_b   1.000
_cell.length_c   1.000
_cell.angle_alpha   90.00
_cell.angle_beta   90.00
_cell.angle_gamma   90.00
#
_symmetry.space_group_name_H-M   'P 1'
#
loop_
_entity.id
_entity.type
_entity.pdbx_description
1 polymer ?
#
loop_
_entity_poly.entity_id
_entity_poly.type
_entity_poly.pdbx_seq_one_letter_code
_entity_poly.pdbx_strand_id
1 'polypeptide(L)'
;MKKLFIAALLFIGVASFAQDADQKPAREQRERLTPEQRNEKQLQKLTSELSLDANQQAQVKQLLAERSAKTEKFREARKEKKDSDVKPTAAEREAFKNELKAEKEANDAKMKSILTADQYTKWHTLQEKNKDKAKEKMREYKKENN
;
A
#
# COMPACT_ATOMS: atom_id res chain seq x y z
N MET A 1 -13.90 51.40 24.28
CA MET A 1 -12.58 51.74 24.83
C MET A 1 -11.70 50.53 24.50
N LYS A 2 -10.91 50.59 23.46
CA LYS A 2 -9.45 50.84 23.46
C LYS A 2 -8.74 49.79 24.32
N LYS A 3 -7.84 48.93 23.84
CA LYS A 3 -6.54 49.09 23.18
C LYS A 3 -5.96 47.67 22.98
N LEU A 4 -5.42 47.31 21.86
CA LEU A 4 -4.07 47.54 21.35
C LEU A 4 -2.97 46.62 21.94
N PHE A 5 -2.32 45.92 20.97
CA PHE A 5 -0.89 45.64 20.81
C PHE A 5 -0.34 44.42 21.60
N ILE A 6 0.49 43.61 21.10
CA ILE A 6 1.78 43.88 20.46
C ILE A 6 2.22 42.69 19.63
N ALA A 7 2.73 42.95 18.44
CA ALA A 7 3.55 42.05 17.63
C ALA A 7 4.90 41.88 18.30
N ALA A 8 5.40 40.67 18.33
CA ALA A 8 6.83 40.40 18.57
C ALA A 8 7.35 39.47 17.46
N LEU A 9 7.91 40.10 16.47
CA LEU A 9 8.85 39.49 15.52
C LEU A 9 10.13 39.11 16.27
N LEU A 10 10.48 37.83 16.27
CA LEU A 10 11.84 37.42 16.59
C LEU A 10 12.41 36.67 15.38
N PHE A 11 13.20 37.42 14.63
CA PHE A 11 14.22 36.93 13.72
C PHE A 11 15.27 36.18 14.51
N ILE A 12 15.49 34.90 14.22
CA ILE A 12 16.71 34.22 14.59
C ILE A 12 17.18 33.43 13.38
N GLY A 13 18.14 33.94 12.67
CA GLY A 13 19.45 33.43 12.55
C GLY A 13 19.58 32.26 11.59
N VAL A 14 19.79 32.58 10.27
CA VAL A 14 20.33 31.64 9.29
C VAL A 14 21.78 31.33 9.71
N ALA A 15 22.00 30.19 10.30
CA ALA A 15 23.33 29.61 10.36
C ALA A 15 23.55 28.76 9.12
N SER A 16 24.30 29.31 8.17
CA SER A 16 24.89 28.57 7.05
C SER A 16 25.81 27.48 7.60
N PHE A 17 25.45 26.23 7.36
CA PHE A 17 26.39 25.13 7.37
C PHE A 17 26.56 24.63 5.94
N ALA A 18 27.58 25.18 5.27
CA ALA A 18 28.21 24.54 4.14
C ALA A 18 29.16 23.46 4.69
N GLN A 19 29.24 22.35 3.99
CA GLN A 19 30.11 21.16 4.07
C GLN A 19 29.42 19.95 4.74
N ASP A 20 29.06 18.94 3.97
CA ASP A 20 29.93 17.95 3.37
C ASP A 20 29.25 17.22 2.21
N ALA A 21 29.87 17.23 1.06
CA ALA A 21 29.50 16.44 -0.09
C ALA A 21 30.02 15.02 0.14
N ASP A 22 29.16 14.09 0.56
CA ASP A 22 29.23 12.63 0.33
C ASP A 22 28.29 11.82 1.27
N GLN A 23 27.20 12.41 1.70
CA GLN A 23 26.13 11.60 2.28
C GLN A 23 25.09 11.35 1.20
N LYS A 24 25.09 10.11 0.63
CA LYS A 24 23.89 9.57 0.00
C LYS A 24 22.72 9.93 0.90
N PRO A 25 21.66 10.61 0.37
CA PRO A 25 20.53 10.99 1.21
C PRO A 25 20.08 9.73 1.93
N ALA A 26 20.18 9.75 3.25
CA ALA A 26 19.60 8.72 4.08
C ALA A 26 18.16 8.56 3.57
N ARG A 27 17.83 7.41 3.00
CA ARG A 27 16.45 7.07 2.67
C ARG A 27 15.70 7.30 3.96
N GLU A 28 15.00 8.44 4.03
CA GLU A 28 14.09 8.70 5.14
C GLU A 28 13.39 7.38 5.40
N GLN A 29 13.54 6.85 6.59
CA GLN A 29 12.80 5.68 7.04
C GLN A 29 11.34 6.12 7.08
N ARG A 30 10.69 6.09 5.92
CA ARG A 30 9.24 6.24 5.84
C ARG A 30 8.70 5.15 6.73
N GLU A 31 8.21 5.54 7.90
CA GLU A 31 7.56 4.62 8.83
C GLU A 31 6.63 3.73 8.02
N ARG A 32 6.93 2.44 8.02
CA ARG A 32 6.12 1.49 7.26
C ARG A 32 4.78 1.41 7.95
N LEU A 33 3.76 1.91 7.28
CA LEU A 33 2.39 1.83 7.77
C LEU A 33 2.08 0.41 8.25
N THR A 34 1.41 0.30 9.39
CA THR A 34 0.91 -0.99 9.86
C THR A 34 -0.09 -1.58 8.86
N PRO A 35 -0.36 -2.89 8.91
CA PRO A 35 -1.39 -3.51 8.07
C PRO A 35 -2.74 -2.82 8.19
N GLU A 36 -3.14 -2.44 9.40
CA GLU A 36 -4.39 -1.74 9.70
C GLU A 36 -4.42 -0.36 9.06
N GLN A 37 -3.37 0.43 9.21
CA GLN A 37 -3.26 1.76 8.60
C GLN A 37 -3.29 1.69 7.07
N ARG A 38 -2.69 0.64 6.48
CA ARG A 38 -2.77 0.40 5.03
C ARG A 38 -4.18 0.08 4.59
N ASN A 39 -4.88 -0.78 5.33
CA ASN A 39 -6.26 -1.17 5.07
C ASN A 39 -7.19 0.05 5.17
N GLU A 40 -7.01 0.88 6.18
CA GLU A 40 -7.81 2.09 6.38
C GLU A 40 -7.62 3.09 5.24
N LYS A 41 -6.38 3.38 4.85
CA LYS A 41 -6.10 4.22 3.68
C LYS A 41 -6.69 3.65 2.39
N GLN A 42 -6.65 2.33 2.22
CA GLN A 42 -7.23 1.67 1.07
C GLN A 42 -8.75 1.77 1.08
N LEU A 43 -9.39 1.59 2.24
CA LEU A 43 -10.83 1.76 2.41
C LEU A 43 -11.27 3.19 2.09
N GLN A 44 -10.60 4.19 2.66
CA GLN A 44 -10.87 5.61 2.38
C GLN A 44 -10.79 5.91 0.89
N LYS A 45 -9.74 5.42 0.23
CA LYS A 45 -9.58 5.58 -1.22
C LYS A 45 -10.72 4.93 -2.01
N LEU A 46 -11.06 3.68 -1.69
CA LEU A 46 -12.15 2.98 -2.36
C LEU A 46 -13.50 3.65 -2.11
N THR A 47 -13.75 4.13 -0.90
CA THR A 47 -14.96 4.89 -0.55
C THR A 47 -15.09 6.15 -1.40
N SER A 48 -14.01 6.91 -1.54
CA SER A 48 -13.98 8.14 -2.35
C SER A 48 -14.16 7.84 -3.85
N GLU A 49 -13.43 6.87 -4.38
CA GLU A 49 -13.41 6.57 -5.82
C GLU A 49 -14.72 5.89 -6.32
N LEU A 50 -15.33 5.07 -5.46
CA LEU A 50 -16.50 4.27 -5.79
C LEU A 50 -17.79 4.78 -5.16
N SER A 51 -17.72 5.82 -4.30
CA SER A 51 -18.86 6.34 -3.53
C SER A 51 -19.57 5.23 -2.74
N LEU A 52 -18.79 4.47 -1.93
CA LEU A 52 -19.32 3.35 -1.16
C LEU A 52 -20.29 3.85 -0.07
N ASP A 53 -21.42 3.21 0.07
CA ASP A 53 -22.31 3.42 1.20
C ASP A 53 -21.76 2.80 2.50
N ALA A 54 -22.41 3.07 3.64
CA ALA A 54 -21.95 2.62 4.94
C ALA A 54 -21.87 1.09 5.07
N ASN A 55 -22.80 0.37 4.46
CA ASN A 55 -22.83 -1.10 4.48
C ASN A 55 -21.69 -1.68 3.62
N GLN A 56 -21.52 -1.15 2.42
CA GLN A 56 -20.43 -1.52 1.52
C GLN A 56 -19.06 -1.25 2.17
N GLN A 57 -18.89 -0.10 2.85
CA GLN A 57 -17.66 0.24 3.58
C GLN A 57 -17.35 -0.79 4.67
N ALA A 58 -18.36 -1.23 5.45
CA ALA A 58 -18.18 -2.24 6.48
C ALA A 58 -17.72 -3.59 5.88
N GLN A 59 -18.35 -4.02 4.78
CA GLN A 59 -18.00 -5.26 4.10
C GLN A 59 -16.61 -5.20 3.45
N VAL A 60 -16.26 -4.09 2.79
CA VAL A 60 -14.93 -3.88 2.20
C VAL A 60 -13.85 -3.82 3.29
N LYS A 61 -14.12 -3.18 4.43
CA LYS A 61 -13.20 -3.15 5.58
C LYS A 61 -12.88 -4.56 6.07
N GLN A 62 -13.90 -5.41 6.23
CA GLN A 62 -13.71 -6.81 6.62
C GLN A 62 -12.89 -7.57 5.58
N LEU A 63 -13.20 -7.42 4.29
CA LEU A 63 -12.47 -8.06 3.21
C LEU A 63 -10.99 -7.67 3.18
N LEU A 64 -10.68 -6.38 3.38
CA LEU A 64 -9.31 -5.89 3.46
C LEU A 64 -8.56 -6.47 4.67
N ALA A 65 -9.22 -6.61 5.82
CA ALA A 65 -8.63 -7.20 7.02
C ALA A 65 -8.33 -8.70 6.81
N GLU A 66 -9.28 -9.48 6.25
CA GLU A 66 -9.08 -10.89 5.92
C GLU A 66 -7.90 -11.09 4.94
N ARG A 67 -7.84 -10.26 3.89
CA ARG A 67 -6.74 -10.28 2.92
C ARG A 67 -5.39 -9.92 3.55
N SER A 68 -5.38 -8.95 4.44
CA SER A 68 -4.19 -8.54 5.16
C SER A 68 -3.65 -9.66 6.04
N ALA A 69 -4.52 -10.30 6.83
CA ALA A 69 -4.16 -11.43 7.68
C ALA A 69 -3.57 -12.61 6.87
N LYS A 70 -4.17 -12.95 5.73
CA LYS A 70 -3.62 -13.96 4.83
C LYS A 70 -2.25 -13.57 4.27
N THR A 71 -2.10 -12.32 3.87
CA THR A 71 -0.82 -11.81 3.33
C THR A 71 0.30 -11.90 4.39
N GLU A 72 0.00 -11.59 5.65
CA GLU A 72 1.00 -11.72 6.73
C GLU A 72 1.38 -13.19 6.96
N LYS A 73 0.43 -14.13 6.99
CA LYS A 73 0.73 -15.56 7.07
C LYS A 73 1.65 -16.04 5.94
N PHE A 74 1.39 -15.59 4.70
CA PHE A 74 2.27 -15.91 3.57
C PHE A 74 3.68 -15.32 3.71
N ARG A 75 3.79 -14.12 4.27
CA ARG A 75 5.08 -13.49 4.55
C ARG A 75 5.88 -14.23 5.59
N GLU A 76 5.23 -14.62 6.68
CA GLU A 76 5.83 -15.41 7.77
C GLU A 76 6.34 -16.75 7.25
N ALA A 77 5.49 -17.52 6.57
CA ALA A 77 5.87 -18.80 5.97
C ALA A 77 7.05 -18.68 4.97
N ARG A 78 7.07 -17.57 4.22
CA ARG A 78 8.18 -17.30 3.29
C ARG A 78 9.46 -16.88 4.00
N LYS A 79 9.35 -16.18 5.12
CA LYS A 79 10.49 -15.79 5.94
C LYS A 79 11.14 -17.02 6.58
N GLU A 80 10.35 -17.90 7.20
CA GLU A 80 10.82 -19.16 7.76
C GLU A 80 11.59 -20.02 6.74
N LYS A 81 11.05 -20.14 5.51
CA LYS A 81 11.74 -20.87 4.43
C LYS A 81 13.03 -20.18 3.97
N LYS A 82 13.10 -18.86 4.02
CA LYS A 82 14.31 -18.12 3.66
C LYS A 82 15.40 -18.27 4.72
N ASP A 83 14.99 -18.29 5.98
CA ASP A 83 15.92 -18.43 7.12
C ASP A 83 16.47 -19.86 7.22
N SER A 84 15.80 -20.86 6.63
CA SER A 84 16.28 -22.26 6.54
C SER A 84 17.25 -22.54 5.39
N ASP A 85 17.62 -21.53 4.59
CA ASP A 85 18.52 -21.65 3.41
C ASP A 85 18.05 -22.64 2.32
N VAL A 86 16.83 -23.16 2.45
CA VAL A 86 16.22 -24.10 1.50
C VAL A 86 15.49 -23.34 0.40
N LYS A 87 15.99 -23.42 -0.83
CA LYS A 87 15.31 -22.82 -1.98
C LYS A 87 14.01 -23.59 -2.28
N PRO A 88 12.88 -22.86 -2.47
CA PRO A 88 11.61 -23.52 -2.81
C PRO A 88 11.73 -24.34 -4.09
N THR A 89 11.21 -25.53 -4.09
CA THR A 89 11.12 -26.39 -5.25
C THR A 89 10.24 -25.78 -6.36
N ALA A 90 10.32 -26.31 -7.57
CA ALA A 90 9.45 -25.87 -8.67
C ALA A 90 7.96 -26.09 -8.34
N ALA A 91 7.65 -27.24 -7.76
CA ALA A 91 6.28 -27.59 -7.33
C ALA A 91 5.73 -26.64 -6.25
N GLU A 92 6.55 -26.31 -5.24
CA GLU A 92 6.14 -25.34 -4.21
C GLU A 92 5.91 -23.93 -4.77
N ARG A 93 6.73 -23.52 -5.74
CA ARG A 93 6.52 -22.22 -6.42
C ARG A 93 5.24 -22.19 -7.24
N GLU A 94 4.90 -23.30 -7.87
CA GLU A 94 3.67 -23.42 -8.65
C GLU A 94 2.44 -23.49 -7.74
N ALA A 95 2.47 -24.28 -6.68
CA ALA A 95 1.44 -24.32 -5.66
C ALA A 95 1.17 -22.92 -5.08
N PHE A 96 2.21 -22.17 -4.75
CA PHE A 96 2.09 -20.81 -4.26
C PHE A 96 1.44 -19.84 -5.28
N LYS A 97 1.82 -19.97 -6.57
CA LYS A 97 1.17 -19.17 -7.63
C LYS A 97 -0.30 -19.49 -7.77
N ASN A 98 -0.66 -20.76 -7.70
CA ASN A 98 -2.05 -21.21 -7.80
C ASN A 98 -2.87 -20.71 -6.60
N GLU A 99 -2.30 -20.75 -5.40
CA GLU A 99 -2.93 -20.22 -4.19
C GLU A 99 -3.16 -18.69 -4.28
N LEU A 100 -2.17 -17.92 -4.74
CA LEU A 100 -2.31 -16.49 -4.98
C LEU A 100 -3.39 -16.17 -6.03
N LYS A 101 -3.48 -17.00 -7.08
CA LYS A 101 -4.49 -16.86 -8.12
C LYS A 101 -5.89 -17.11 -7.56
N ALA A 102 -6.06 -18.22 -6.84
CA ALA A 102 -7.33 -18.55 -6.18
C ALA A 102 -7.77 -17.47 -5.18
N GLU A 103 -6.85 -16.94 -4.38
CA GLU A 103 -7.13 -15.86 -3.46
C GLU A 103 -7.58 -14.58 -4.18
N LYS A 104 -6.93 -14.25 -5.30
CA LYS A 104 -7.33 -13.11 -6.12
C LYS A 104 -8.73 -13.29 -6.69
N GLU A 105 -9.05 -14.45 -7.21
CA GLU A 105 -10.38 -14.78 -7.75
C GLU A 105 -11.46 -14.73 -6.66
N ALA A 106 -11.17 -15.25 -5.46
CA ALA A 106 -12.05 -15.17 -4.31
C ALA A 106 -12.33 -13.72 -3.87
N ASN A 107 -11.28 -12.89 -3.83
CA ASN A 107 -11.43 -11.46 -3.51
C ASN A 107 -12.22 -10.70 -4.58
N ASP A 108 -12.02 -11.03 -5.85
CA ASP A 108 -12.77 -10.46 -6.97
C ASP A 108 -14.25 -10.81 -6.86
N ALA A 109 -14.58 -12.08 -6.62
CA ALA A 109 -15.95 -12.55 -6.42
C ALA A 109 -16.64 -11.85 -5.23
N LYS A 110 -15.92 -11.68 -4.09
CA LYS A 110 -16.43 -10.93 -2.93
C LYS A 110 -16.69 -9.46 -3.28
N MET A 111 -15.75 -8.79 -3.95
CA MET A 111 -15.97 -7.40 -4.39
C MET A 111 -17.17 -7.29 -5.33
N LYS A 112 -17.34 -8.23 -6.24
CA LYS A 112 -18.49 -8.28 -7.15
C LYS A 112 -19.80 -8.43 -6.41
N SER A 113 -19.86 -9.15 -5.29
CA SER A 113 -21.06 -9.30 -4.48
C SER A 113 -21.37 -8.08 -3.59
N ILE A 114 -20.37 -7.29 -3.25
CA ILE A 114 -20.51 -6.08 -2.41
C ILE A 114 -20.90 -4.86 -3.25
N LEU A 115 -20.33 -4.73 -4.44
CA LEU A 115 -20.43 -3.55 -5.29
C LEU A 115 -21.62 -3.65 -6.25
N THR A 116 -22.19 -2.50 -6.60
CA THR A 116 -23.10 -2.42 -7.76
C THR A 116 -22.34 -2.68 -9.07
N ALA A 117 -23.03 -2.95 -10.16
CA ALA A 117 -22.40 -3.20 -11.47
C ALA A 117 -21.47 -2.05 -11.90
N ASP A 118 -21.91 -0.79 -11.73
CA ASP A 118 -21.13 0.40 -12.09
C ASP A 118 -19.91 0.58 -11.19
N GLN A 119 -20.07 0.37 -9.88
CA GLN A 119 -18.97 0.43 -8.92
C GLN A 119 -17.95 -0.67 -9.19
N TYR A 120 -18.39 -1.88 -9.52
CA TYR A 120 -17.50 -2.99 -9.86
C TYR A 120 -16.70 -2.70 -11.13
N THR A 121 -17.33 -2.14 -12.17
CA THR A 121 -16.63 -1.73 -13.40
C THR A 121 -15.56 -0.67 -13.13
N LYS A 122 -15.89 0.34 -12.32
CA LYS A 122 -14.92 1.38 -11.88
C LYS A 122 -13.79 0.77 -11.07
N TRP A 123 -14.10 -0.13 -10.14
CA TRP A 123 -13.10 -0.82 -9.33
C TRP A 123 -12.14 -1.63 -10.20
N HIS A 124 -12.65 -2.36 -11.20
CA HIS A 124 -11.82 -3.12 -12.13
C HIS A 124 -10.88 -2.22 -12.91
N THR A 125 -11.36 -1.08 -13.40
CA THR A 125 -10.55 -0.06 -14.07
C THR A 125 -9.44 0.48 -13.16
N LEU A 126 -9.74 0.73 -11.87
CA LEU A 126 -8.73 1.16 -10.89
C LEU A 126 -7.66 0.08 -10.65
N GLN A 127 -8.07 -1.20 -10.62
CA GLN A 127 -7.14 -2.32 -10.49
C GLN A 127 -6.18 -2.41 -11.70
N GLU A 128 -6.67 -2.28 -12.91
CA GLU A 128 -5.84 -2.28 -14.13
C GLU A 128 -4.85 -1.10 -14.13
N LYS A 129 -5.32 0.12 -13.86
CA LYS A 129 -4.43 1.30 -13.71
C LYS A 129 -3.34 1.10 -12.66
N ASN A 130 -3.66 0.47 -11.54
CA ASN A 130 -2.68 0.21 -10.49
C ASN A 130 -1.64 -0.84 -10.91
N LYS A 131 -2.07 -1.87 -11.67
CA LYS A 131 -1.15 -2.86 -12.24
C LYS A 131 -0.19 -2.24 -13.24
N ASP A 132 -0.68 -1.37 -14.11
CA ASP A 132 0.15 -0.73 -15.13
C ASP A 132 1.18 0.21 -14.50
N LYS A 133 0.77 1.01 -13.52
CA LYS A 133 1.70 1.81 -12.71
C LYS A 133 2.75 0.95 -11.99
N ALA A 134 2.37 -0.20 -11.47
CA ALA A 134 3.32 -1.10 -10.81
C ALA A 134 4.32 -1.71 -11.80
N LYS A 135 3.88 -2.09 -13.01
CA LYS A 135 4.74 -2.58 -14.07
C LYS A 135 5.73 -1.49 -14.55
N GLU A 136 5.25 -0.26 -14.71
CA GLU A 136 6.06 0.89 -15.12
C GLU A 136 7.17 1.16 -14.10
N LYS A 137 6.85 1.30 -12.83
CA LYS A 137 7.83 1.45 -11.75
C LYS A 137 8.86 0.31 -11.70
N MET A 138 8.42 -0.93 -11.96
CA MET A 138 9.33 -2.07 -12.01
C MET A 138 10.29 -1.99 -13.20
N ARG A 139 9.82 -1.48 -14.35
CA ARG A 139 10.67 -1.26 -15.54
C ARG A 139 11.69 -0.15 -15.30
N GLU A 140 11.27 0.96 -14.69
CA GLU A 140 12.15 2.05 -14.30
C GLU A 140 13.24 1.57 -13.33
N TYR A 141 12.84 0.88 -12.27
CA TYR A 141 13.80 0.31 -11.31
C TYR A 141 14.83 -0.63 -11.95
N LYS A 142 14.41 -1.44 -12.94
CA LYS A 142 15.34 -2.30 -13.67
C LYS A 142 16.30 -1.54 -14.57
N LYS A 143 15.87 -0.40 -15.15
CA LYS A 143 16.73 0.45 -15.98
C LYS A 143 17.78 1.18 -15.16
N GLU A 144 17.44 1.59 -13.93
CA GLU A 144 18.36 2.30 -13.04
C GLU A 144 19.41 1.38 -12.41
N ASN A 145 19.16 0.06 -12.34
CA ASN A 145 20.02 -0.90 -11.67
C ASN A 145 20.71 -1.91 -12.62
N ASN A 146 20.66 -1.69 -13.94
CA ASN A 146 21.42 -2.40 -14.98
C ASN A 146 22.38 -1.44 -15.69
#